data_3954cceff16d5577d860c8a35d18e876
#
_entry.id   3954cceff16d5577d860c8a35d18e876
#
_cell.length_a   1.000
_cell.length_b   1.000
_cell.length_c   1.000
_cell.angle_alpha   90.00
_cell.angle_beta   90.00
_cell.angle_gamma   90.00
#
_symmetry.space_group_name_H-M   'P 1'
#
loop_
_entity.id
_entity.type
_entity.pdbx_description
1 polymer ?
#
loop_
_entity_poly.entity_id
_entity_poly.type
_entity_poly.pdbx_seq_one_letter_code
_entity_poly.pdbx_strand_id
1 'polypeptide(L)'
;AAGASFVRAEGFVFAAVADEGLLANACAGELLRERKRLGAESIKIYADLRKKHSSHALTADLDMAAWVRAAEFFQADGMIVTGTETAVEPDSAELAMARATTKLPVLAGSGATPENLARIEVP
;
A
#
# COMPACT_ATOMS: atom_id res chain seq x y z
N ALA A 1 6.17 -14.62 17.24
CA ALA A 1 6.48 -13.62 16.23
C ALA A 1 7.91 -13.12 16.43
N ALA A 2 8.65 -12.84 15.34
CA ALA A 2 10.05 -12.43 15.37
C ALA A 2 10.29 -10.98 15.88
N GLY A 3 9.36 -10.40 16.67
CA GLY A 3 9.46 -9.05 17.19
C GLY A 3 9.09 -7.94 16.20
N ALA A 4 8.48 -8.28 15.07
CA ALA A 4 8.01 -7.28 14.12
C ALA A 4 6.86 -6.46 14.70
N SER A 5 6.87 -5.14 14.47
CA SER A 5 5.78 -4.23 14.85
C SER A 5 4.76 -4.01 13.73
N PHE A 6 5.13 -4.31 12.50
CA PHE A 6 4.25 -4.23 11.33
C PHE A 6 4.64 -5.24 10.25
N VAL A 7 3.72 -5.48 9.34
CA VAL A 7 3.93 -6.18 8.07
C VAL A 7 3.53 -5.26 6.91
N ARG A 8 4.25 -5.36 5.81
CA ARG A 8 3.91 -4.74 4.54
C ARG A 8 3.17 -5.77 3.69
N ALA A 9 1.99 -5.41 3.18
CA ALA A 9 1.15 -6.29 2.40
C ALA A 9 1.00 -5.77 0.96
N GLU A 10 1.58 -6.48 0.01
CA GLU A 10 1.29 -6.30 -1.42
C GLU A 10 0.00 -7.05 -1.78
N GLY A 11 -0.77 -6.53 -2.74
CA GLY A 11 -2.03 -7.14 -3.14
C GLY A 11 -3.08 -7.20 -2.03
N PHE A 12 -3.09 -6.23 -1.13
CA PHE A 12 -4.03 -6.17 -0.01
C PHE A 12 -5.46 -6.00 -0.47
N VAL A 13 -5.70 -5.11 -1.44
CA VAL A 13 -6.98 -4.89 -2.11
C VAL A 13 -6.78 -4.90 -3.62
N PHE A 14 -7.82 -5.26 -4.35
CA PHE A 14 -7.87 -5.38 -5.81
C PHE A 14 -6.89 -6.42 -6.41
N ALA A 15 -7.13 -6.72 -7.68
CA ALA A 15 -6.27 -7.58 -8.48
C ALA A 15 -5.31 -6.75 -9.32
N ALA A 16 -4.20 -7.34 -9.75
CA ALA A 16 -3.23 -6.74 -10.65
C ALA A 16 -2.57 -7.79 -11.54
N VAL A 17 -1.96 -7.37 -12.64
CA VAL A 17 -1.08 -8.22 -13.46
C VAL A 17 0.35 -7.81 -13.16
N ALA A 18 1.05 -8.61 -12.36
CA ALA A 18 2.43 -8.38 -11.98
C ALA A 18 3.40 -9.07 -12.98
N ASP A 19 4.69 -8.77 -12.89
CA ASP A 19 5.73 -9.45 -13.65
C ASP A 19 5.80 -10.96 -13.34
N GLU A 20 5.43 -11.37 -12.15
CA GLU A 20 5.30 -12.77 -11.73
C GLU A 20 3.97 -13.44 -12.14
N GLY A 21 3.05 -12.71 -12.77
CA GLY A 21 1.77 -13.23 -13.27
C GLY A 21 0.53 -12.55 -12.68
N LEU A 22 -0.62 -13.18 -12.83
CA LEU A 22 -1.90 -12.64 -12.37
C LEU A 22 -2.05 -12.77 -10.86
N LEU A 23 -2.10 -11.64 -10.17
CA LEU A 23 -2.50 -11.53 -8.75
C LEU A 23 -4.01 -11.33 -8.68
N ALA A 24 -4.75 -12.43 -8.73
CA ALA A 24 -6.22 -12.41 -8.80
C ALA A 24 -6.89 -12.21 -7.43
N ASN A 25 -6.23 -12.64 -6.35
CA ASN A 25 -6.83 -12.65 -5.02
C ASN A 25 -6.22 -11.56 -4.14
N ALA A 26 -7.06 -10.62 -3.70
CA ALA A 26 -6.68 -9.68 -2.66
C ALA A 26 -6.53 -10.40 -1.30
N CYS A 27 -5.47 -10.09 -0.56
CA CYS A 27 -5.13 -10.85 0.65
C CYS A 27 -5.70 -10.25 1.96
N ALA A 28 -6.41 -9.13 1.92
CA ALA A 28 -6.87 -8.44 3.14
C ALA A 28 -7.64 -9.35 4.10
N GLY A 29 -8.64 -10.07 3.59
CA GLY A 29 -9.47 -10.94 4.44
C GLY A 29 -8.71 -12.11 5.04
N GLU A 30 -7.82 -12.74 4.29
CA GLU A 30 -6.98 -13.84 4.76
C GLU A 30 -5.99 -13.37 5.81
N LEU A 31 -5.27 -12.27 5.51
CA LEU A 31 -4.27 -11.70 6.40
C LEU A 31 -4.87 -11.24 7.75
N LEU A 32 -6.04 -10.61 7.71
CA LEU A 32 -6.74 -10.19 8.94
C LEU A 32 -7.19 -11.36 9.79
N ARG A 33 -7.73 -12.42 9.17
CA ARG A 33 -8.11 -13.64 9.89
C ARG A 33 -6.91 -14.33 10.52
N GLU A 34 -5.80 -14.40 9.78
CA GLU A 34 -4.57 -15.01 10.28
C GLU A 34 -3.96 -14.18 11.42
N ARG A 35 -3.93 -12.83 11.31
CA ARG A 35 -3.51 -11.93 12.39
C ARG A 35 -4.30 -12.21 13.66
N LYS A 36 -5.62 -12.34 13.58
CA LYS A 36 -6.49 -12.64 14.72
C LYS A 36 -6.23 -14.05 15.27
N ARG A 37 -6.11 -15.06 14.39
CA ARG A 37 -5.84 -16.45 14.81
C ARG A 37 -4.56 -16.57 15.63
N LEU A 38 -3.55 -15.75 15.31
CA LEU A 38 -2.26 -15.73 16.00
C LEU A 38 -2.24 -14.83 17.26
N GLY A 39 -3.34 -14.13 17.59
CA GLY A 39 -3.35 -13.14 18.67
C GLY A 39 -2.37 -12.00 18.43
N ALA A 40 -2.19 -11.60 17.16
CA ALA A 40 -1.18 -10.65 16.71
C ALA A 40 -1.78 -9.28 16.31
N GLU A 41 -2.88 -8.87 16.96
CA GLU A 41 -3.59 -7.62 16.65
C GLU A 41 -2.74 -6.37 16.88
N SER A 42 -1.69 -6.47 17.68
CA SER A 42 -0.72 -5.38 17.88
C SER A 42 0.20 -5.16 16.67
N ILE A 43 0.32 -6.15 15.76
CA ILE A 43 1.13 -6.02 14.54
C ILE A 43 0.32 -5.26 13.50
N LYS A 44 0.85 -4.10 13.08
CA LYS A 44 0.20 -3.24 12.09
C LYS A 44 0.30 -3.82 10.69
N ILE A 45 -0.70 -3.55 9.85
CA ILE A 45 -0.70 -3.90 8.44
C ILE A 45 -0.61 -2.61 7.62
N TYR A 46 0.49 -2.45 6.88
CA TYR A 46 0.66 -1.39 5.91
C TYR A 46 0.43 -1.95 4.50
N ALA A 47 -0.59 -1.44 3.82
CA ALA A 47 -1.00 -1.92 2.51
C ALA A 47 -0.31 -1.14 1.39
N ASP A 48 0.34 -1.83 0.46
CA ASP A 48 0.73 -1.25 -0.82
C ASP A 48 -0.53 -0.95 -1.63
N LEU A 49 -0.75 0.32 -1.98
CA LEU A 49 -1.95 0.72 -2.73
C LEU A 49 -1.88 0.28 -4.19
N ARG A 50 -0.73 0.41 -4.82
CA ARG A 50 -0.44 -0.13 -6.14
C ARG A 50 0.92 -0.81 -6.11
N LYS A 51 0.96 -2.11 -6.38
CA LYS A 51 2.21 -2.85 -6.43
C LYS A 51 3.07 -2.34 -7.59
N LYS A 52 4.35 -2.04 -7.32
CA LYS A 52 5.34 -1.78 -8.38
C LYS A 52 5.58 -3.04 -9.22
N HIS A 53 6.18 -2.89 -10.39
CA HIS A 53 6.37 -3.97 -11.36
C HIS A 53 5.05 -4.65 -11.75
N SER A 54 4.00 -3.86 -11.92
CA SER A 54 2.66 -4.36 -12.22
C SER A 54 1.94 -3.45 -13.20
N SER A 55 1.09 -4.05 -14.01
CA SER A 55 0.07 -3.35 -14.78
C SER A 55 -1.23 -3.28 -13.96
N HIS A 56 -1.76 -2.09 -13.79
CA HIS A 56 -3.04 -1.87 -13.13
C HIS A 56 -4.19 -1.67 -14.11
N ALA A 57 -4.09 -2.33 -15.29
CA ALA A 57 -5.11 -2.22 -16.35
C ALA A 57 -6.49 -2.70 -15.88
N LEU A 58 -6.55 -3.71 -14.99
CA LEU A 58 -7.81 -4.22 -14.44
C LEU A 58 -8.53 -3.20 -13.54
N THR A 59 -7.83 -2.21 -13.04
CA THR A 59 -8.32 -1.19 -12.11
C THR A 59 -8.05 0.23 -12.63
N ALA A 60 -7.91 0.38 -13.95
CA ALA A 60 -7.58 1.65 -14.61
C ALA A 60 -8.67 2.73 -14.41
N ASP A 61 -9.88 2.33 -14.07
CA ASP A 61 -11.01 3.19 -13.71
C ASP A 61 -10.98 3.70 -12.26
N LEU A 62 -10.03 3.21 -11.43
CA LEU A 62 -9.89 3.59 -10.03
C LEU A 62 -8.76 4.60 -9.85
N ASP A 63 -9.07 5.73 -9.20
CA ASP A 63 -8.07 6.69 -8.76
C ASP A 63 -7.39 6.24 -7.44
N MET A 64 -6.34 6.96 -7.04
CA MET A 64 -5.63 6.67 -5.78
C MET A 64 -6.55 6.79 -4.57
N ALA A 65 -7.51 7.70 -4.58
CA ALA A 65 -8.47 7.85 -3.49
C ALA A 65 -9.39 6.62 -3.35
N ALA A 66 -9.78 5.98 -4.45
CA ALA A 66 -10.54 4.72 -4.40
C ALA A 66 -9.72 3.58 -3.78
N TRP A 67 -8.43 3.49 -4.11
CA TRP A 67 -7.51 2.53 -3.51
C TRP A 67 -7.36 2.73 -2.00
N VAL A 68 -7.19 3.98 -1.55
CA VAL A 68 -7.11 4.33 -0.12
C VAL A 68 -8.39 3.92 0.61
N ARG A 69 -9.55 4.32 0.08
CA ARG A 69 -10.85 3.97 0.70
C ARG A 69 -11.06 2.46 0.80
N ALA A 70 -10.66 1.71 -0.21
CA ALA A 70 -10.75 0.25 -0.17
C ALA A 70 -9.84 -0.34 0.91
N ALA A 71 -8.58 0.07 0.98
CA ALA A 71 -7.64 -0.42 2.00
C ALA A 71 -8.09 -0.06 3.42
N GLU A 72 -8.63 1.15 3.63
CA GLU A 72 -9.19 1.58 4.91
C GLU A 72 -10.45 0.78 5.28
N PHE A 73 -11.34 0.54 4.33
CA PHE A 73 -12.53 -0.29 4.54
C PHE A 73 -12.17 -1.72 4.96
N PHE A 74 -11.10 -2.28 4.40
CA PHE A 74 -10.57 -3.59 4.78
C PHE A 74 -9.58 -3.52 5.95
N GLN A 75 -9.57 -2.42 6.73
CA GLN A 75 -8.88 -2.30 8.01
C GLN A 75 -7.34 -2.38 7.91
N ALA A 76 -6.75 -1.81 6.86
CA ALA A 76 -5.33 -1.50 6.87
C ALA A 76 -5.03 -0.49 8.01
N ASP A 77 -3.87 -0.62 8.63
CA ASP A 77 -3.41 0.31 9.68
C ASP A 77 -2.60 1.49 9.09
N GLY A 78 -2.27 1.43 7.81
CA GLY A 78 -1.59 2.47 7.06
C GLY A 78 -1.43 2.08 5.59
N MET A 79 -0.97 3.03 4.80
CA MET A 79 -0.85 2.92 3.35
C MET A 79 0.61 3.10 2.92
N ILE A 80 1.00 2.41 1.85
CA ILE A 80 2.28 2.60 1.19
C ILE A 80 2.03 2.97 -0.27
N VAL A 81 2.54 4.11 -0.69
CA VAL A 81 2.55 4.55 -2.10
C VAL A 81 3.96 4.36 -2.62
N THR A 82 4.11 3.65 -3.73
CA THR A 82 5.40 3.34 -4.35
C THR A 82 5.51 3.96 -5.73
N GLY A 83 6.75 4.12 -6.22
CA GLY A 83 6.97 4.35 -7.65
C GLY A 83 6.66 3.09 -8.47
N THR A 84 6.76 3.21 -9.79
CA THR A 84 6.48 2.11 -10.73
C THR A 84 7.51 0.99 -10.68
N GLU A 85 8.74 1.33 -10.29
CA GLU A 85 9.88 0.41 -10.23
C GLU A 85 10.70 0.60 -8.95
N THR A 86 11.65 -0.30 -8.73
CA THR A 86 12.58 -0.19 -7.60
C THR A 86 13.42 1.09 -7.72
N ALA A 87 13.59 1.80 -6.61
CA ALA A 87 14.30 3.08 -6.50
C ALA A 87 13.65 4.28 -7.23
N VAL A 88 12.51 4.08 -7.88
CA VAL A 88 11.71 5.19 -8.43
C VAL A 88 10.84 5.76 -7.31
N GLU A 89 10.83 7.08 -7.16
CA GLU A 89 9.98 7.78 -6.20
C GLU A 89 8.49 7.67 -6.57
N PRO A 90 7.58 7.70 -5.60
CA PRO A 90 6.15 7.78 -5.86
C PRO A 90 5.80 9.06 -6.63
N ASP A 91 4.76 8.99 -7.44
CA ASP A 91 4.17 10.19 -8.03
C ASP A 91 3.66 11.12 -6.92
N SER A 92 4.07 12.38 -6.97
CA SER A 92 3.76 13.35 -5.92
C SER A 92 2.26 13.67 -5.83
N ALA A 93 1.54 13.63 -6.95
CA ALA A 93 0.11 13.86 -6.97
C ALA A 93 -0.65 12.66 -6.37
N GLU A 94 -0.21 11.44 -6.65
CA GLU A 94 -0.77 10.22 -6.03
C GLU A 94 -0.52 10.20 -4.53
N LEU A 95 0.68 10.58 -4.09
CA LEU A 95 1.02 10.66 -2.67
C LEU A 95 0.18 11.73 -1.94
N ALA A 96 0.03 12.92 -2.54
CA ALA A 96 -0.82 13.98 -2.00
C ALA A 96 -2.30 13.56 -1.94
N MET A 97 -2.82 12.90 -2.99
CA MET A 97 -4.18 12.39 -3.01
C MET A 97 -4.41 11.32 -1.94
N ALA A 98 -3.46 10.42 -1.75
CA ALA A 98 -3.56 9.41 -0.70
C ALA A 98 -3.64 10.07 0.69
N ARG A 99 -2.76 11.03 0.99
CA ARG A 99 -2.75 11.77 2.26
C ARG A 99 -4.03 12.58 2.49
N ALA A 100 -4.58 13.19 1.45
CA ALA A 100 -5.82 13.95 1.54
C ALA A 100 -7.06 13.07 1.78
N THR A 101 -6.98 11.77 1.48
CA THR A 101 -8.12 10.85 1.53
C THR A 101 -8.27 10.16 2.89
N THR A 102 -7.19 9.97 3.64
CA THR A 102 -7.20 9.24 4.92
C THR A 102 -6.48 9.99 6.03
N LYS A 103 -6.79 9.64 7.28
CA LYS A 103 -6.04 10.07 8.46
C LYS A 103 -5.01 9.01 8.93
N LEU A 104 -4.98 7.86 8.29
CA LEU A 104 -4.01 6.82 8.57
C LEU A 104 -2.62 7.23 8.05
N PRO A 105 -1.53 6.67 8.59
CA PRO A 105 -0.19 6.91 8.08
C PRO A 105 -0.07 6.56 6.59
N VAL A 106 0.50 7.47 5.80
CA VAL A 106 0.82 7.25 4.39
C VAL A 106 2.33 7.37 4.22
N LEU A 107 2.95 6.28 3.80
CA LEU A 107 4.40 6.14 3.65
C LEU A 107 4.79 6.12 2.17
N ALA A 108 5.92 6.74 1.85
CA ALA A 108 6.59 6.55 0.57
C ALA A 108 7.39 5.24 0.62
N GLY A 109 7.04 4.27 -0.22
CA GLY A 109 7.59 2.91 -0.17
C GLY A 109 8.84 2.67 -1.02
N SER A 110 9.30 3.65 -1.78
CA SER A 110 10.43 3.51 -2.71
C SER A 110 11.02 4.87 -3.07
N GLY A 111 12.29 4.89 -3.52
CA GLY A 111 12.92 6.05 -4.13
C GLY A 111 13.13 7.27 -3.21
N ALA A 112 12.97 7.12 -1.90
CA ALA A 112 13.27 8.20 -0.97
C ALA A 112 14.79 8.41 -0.87
N THR A 113 15.24 9.66 -1.06
CA THR A 113 16.64 10.09 -0.93
C THR A 113 16.71 11.36 -0.09
N PRO A 114 17.87 11.71 0.48
CA PRO A 114 18.02 12.98 1.21
C PRO A 114 17.60 14.21 0.40
N GLU A 115 17.81 14.17 -0.93
CA GLU A 115 17.54 15.29 -1.83
C GLU A 115 16.04 15.47 -2.12
N ASN A 116 15.25 14.37 -2.10
CA ASN A 116 13.82 14.42 -2.39
C ASN A 116 12.94 14.32 -1.14
N LEU A 117 13.52 14.10 0.03
CA LEU A 117 12.79 13.90 1.28
C LEU A 117 11.82 15.04 1.58
N ALA A 118 12.27 16.29 1.42
CA ALA A 118 11.43 17.47 1.65
C ALA A 118 10.19 17.55 0.72
N ARG A 119 10.25 16.94 -0.47
CA ARG A 119 9.09 16.87 -1.38
C ARG A 119 8.14 15.72 -1.00
N ILE A 120 8.70 14.63 -0.48
CA ILE A 120 7.95 13.43 -0.06
C ILE A 120 7.25 13.67 1.28
N GLU A 121 7.85 14.46 2.17
CA GLU A 121 7.34 14.76 3.53
C GLU A 121 6.31 15.90 3.57
N VAL A 122 5.81 16.39 2.44
CA VAL A 122 4.83 17.48 2.44
C VAL A 122 3.64 17.10 3.33
N PRO A 123 3.28 17.94 4.29
CA PRO A 123 2.18 17.70 5.24
C PRO A 123 0.82 17.65 4.59
#